data_7d3c61eadb87c1cadedca0ae3921af25
#
_entry.id   7d3c61eadb87c1cadedca0ae3921af25
#
_cell.length_a   1.000
_cell.length_b   1.000
_cell.length_c   1.000
_cell.angle_alpha   90.00
_cell.angle_beta   90.00
_cell.angle_gamma   90.00
#
_symmetry.space_group_name_H-M   'P 1'
#
loop_
_entity.id
_entity.type
_entity.pdbx_description
1 polymer ?
#
loop_
_entity_poly.entity_id
_entity_poly.type
_entity_poly.pdbx_seq_one_letter_code
_entity_poly.pdbx_strand_id
1 'polypeptide(L)'
;ANNLLIILNDNDMAIDRSVGGMKQYLFNLTTSNRYNQLRFKTSRLLFKMGLLNEERRKALIRLGNSLKSLAAQQQNIFEGMNIRYFGPIDGHDVKNIARILHDIKDMQGPKILHLHTIKGKGFGPAEKQATIWHAPGKFDPVTGKRIVANTDGMPPLFQDVFGHTLAELAEKNKLIMGVTPAMPSGCSMNILMDRMPDRAFDVGIAEGHAVTFSGGMAKDGLLPFCNIYSSFMQRAYDNIIHDVAIQKLNVVFCLDRAGLVGEDGPTHHGVFDMAYLRPIPNLTISSPMDEHELRRLMYTAQLPDKGPFAIRYPRGRGSLVDWECPLEEIPVGKGRKLKDGDDLAVITIGPIGKLVARAIERAEAETGISVAHYDLRFLKPLDEELLHEVGKKFRHVITVEDGIIKGGMGCAVLEFMADNGYYPEIKRIGVPDKFIEHGSVQQLYHLCGMDEEGIYKAITKNELRMDAPVESCMTAHS
;
A
#
# COMPACT_ATOMS: atom_id res chain seq x y z
N ALA A 1 -29.51 -19.50 -3.06
CA ALA A 1 -28.05 -19.52 -2.98
C ALA A 1 -27.51 -20.16 -4.25
N ASN A 2 -26.49 -19.53 -4.84
CA ASN A 2 -25.89 -20.00 -6.09
C ASN A 2 -25.04 -21.26 -5.86
N ASN A 3 -24.84 -22.06 -6.89
CA ASN A 3 -23.94 -23.22 -6.86
C ASN A 3 -22.48 -22.75 -6.90
N LEU A 4 -22.01 -22.11 -5.84
CA LEU A 4 -20.65 -21.61 -5.73
C LEU A 4 -19.75 -22.68 -5.09
N LEU A 5 -18.62 -22.96 -5.71
CA LEU A 5 -17.52 -23.71 -5.12
C LEU A 5 -16.38 -22.76 -4.75
N ILE A 6 -16.09 -22.66 -3.46
CA ILE A 6 -14.96 -21.93 -2.93
C ILE A 6 -13.82 -22.93 -2.68
N ILE A 7 -12.67 -22.73 -3.29
CA ILE A 7 -11.46 -23.50 -2.98
C ILE A 7 -10.60 -22.67 -2.03
N LEU A 8 -10.56 -23.10 -0.76
CA LEU A 8 -9.71 -22.50 0.25
C LEU A 8 -8.33 -23.16 0.21
N ASN A 9 -7.35 -22.47 -0.33
CA ASN A 9 -5.95 -22.90 -0.29
C ASN A 9 -5.30 -22.35 0.99
N ASP A 10 -5.24 -23.18 2.00
CA ASP A 10 -4.64 -22.87 3.30
C ASP A 10 -3.20 -23.37 3.35
N ASN A 11 -2.25 -22.46 3.52
CA ASN A 11 -0.82 -22.76 3.66
C ASN A 11 -0.20 -22.11 4.89
N ASP A 12 -1.00 -21.69 5.87
CA ASP A 12 -0.60 -21.00 7.10
C ASP A 12 0.15 -19.67 6.87
N MET A 13 0.16 -19.14 5.65
CA MET A 13 0.90 -17.94 5.28
C MET A 13 0.01 -16.93 4.56
N ALA A 14 0.26 -15.65 4.88
CA ALA A 14 -0.03 -14.53 4.00
C ALA A 14 1.28 -14.17 3.23
N ILE A 15 1.75 -12.93 3.26
CA ILE A 15 3.14 -12.60 2.90
C ILE A 15 4.04 -13.12 4.03
N ASP A 16 3.82 -12.66 5.26
CA ASP A 16 4.36 -13.21 6.49
C ASP A 16 3.46 -14.32 7.07
N ARG A 17 3.74 -14.81 8.27
CA ARG A 17 2.89 -15.81 8.91
C ARG A 17 1.52 -15.21 9.23
N SER A 18 0.47 -15.95 8.88
CA SER A 18 -0.90 -15.55 9.19
C SER A 18 -1.13 -15.37 10.70
N VAL A 19 -1.95 -14.42 11.08
CA VAL A 19 -2.32 -14.09 12.47
C VAL A 19 -3.82 -14.22 12.70
N GLY A 20 -4.25 -14.24 13.97
CA GLY A 20 -5.65 -14.16 14.37
C GLY A 20 -6.34 -15.50 14.63
N GLY A 21 -7.56 -15.42 15.19
CA GLY A 21 -8.32 -16.56 15.66
C GLY A 21 -8.77 -17.53 14.57
N MET A 22 -9.01 -17.06 13.35
CA MET A 22 -9.36 -17.91 12.21
C MET A 22 -8.22 -18.87 11.85
N LYS A 23 -6.96 -18.40 11.89
CA LYS A 23 -5.79 -19.24 11.70
C LYS A 23 -5.74 -20.36 12.74
N GLN A 24 -5.90 -20.02 14.02
CA GLN A 24 -5.87 -21.01 15.10
C GLN A 24 -6.99 -22.03 14.93
N TYR A 25 -8.16 -21.59 14.47
CA TYR A 25 -9.29 -22.46 14.17
C TYR A 25 -8.98 -23.40 12.99
N LEU A 26 -8.46 -22.90 11.87
CA LEU A 26 -8.10 -23.71 10.70
C LEU A 26 -6.95 -24.68 11.04
N PHE A 27 -5.96 -24.23 11.80
CA PHE A 27 -4.88 -25.09 12.29
C PHE A 27 -5.39 -26.24 13.15
N ASN A 28 -6.34 -25.98 14.06
CA ASN A 28 -6.95 -27.00 14.89
C ASN A 28 -7.75 -28.02 14.06
N LEU A 29 -8.38 -27.58 12.95
CA LEU A 29 -9.04 -28.49 12.00
C LEU A 29 -8.03 -29.39 11.28
N THR A 30 -6.88 -28.86 10.87
CA THR A 30 -5.85 -29.63 10.14
C THR A 30 -5.09 -30.60 11.04
N THR A 31 -4.87 -30.24 12.31
CA THR A 31 -4.07 -31.03 13.27
C THR A 31 -4.88 -32.07 14.06
N SER A 32 -6.20 -32.08 13.97
CA SER A 32 -7.07 -33.03 14.71
C SER A 32 -6.95 -34.47 14.19
N ASN A 33 -5.94 -35.18 14.69
CA ASN A 33 -5.72 -36.62 14.40
C ASN A 33 -6.91 -37.51 14.74
N ARG A 34 -7.77 -37.15 15.72
CA ARG A 34 -8.95 -37.91 16.09
C ARG A 34 -10.02 -37.89 14.99
N TYR A 35 -10.21 -36.76 14.34
CA TYR A 35 -11.15 -36.61 13.22
C TYR A 35 -10.74 -37.47 12.01
N ASN A 36 -9.48 -37.43 11.65
CA ASN A 36 -8.93 -38.17 10.51
C ASN A 36 -8.93 -39.69 10.75
N GLN A 37 -8.59 -40.16 11.96
CA GLN A 37 -8.58 -41.58 12.27
C GLN A 37 -10.01 -42.19 12.38
N LEU A 38 -10.98 -41.46 12.91
CA LEU A 38 -12.37 -41.93 13.00
C LEU A 38 -12.98 -42.10 11.60
N ARG A 39 -12.73 -41.16 10.71
CA ARG A 39 -13.17 -41.17 9.31
C ARG A 39 -12.61 -42.36 8.53
N PHE A 40 -11.33 -42.65 8.70
CA PHE A 40 -10.67 -43.80 8.04
C PHE A 40 -11.13 -45.15 8.59
N LYS A 41 -11.34 -45.26 9.90
CA LYS A 41 -11.83 -46.51 10.54
C LYS A 41 -13.28 -46.84 10.19
N THR A 42 -14.18 -45.83 10.19
CA THR A 42 -15.59 -46.05 9.87
C THR A 42 -15.83 -46.36 8.40
N SER A 43 -15.13 -45.70 7.46
CA SER A 43 -15.24 -45.98 6.03
C SER A 43 -14.71 -47.38 5.68
N ARG A 44 -13.63 -47.83 6.31
CA ARG A 44 -13.05 -49.15 6.13
C ARG A 44 -13.91 -50.28 6.72
N LEU A 45 -14.56 -50.02 7.84
CA LEU A 45 -15.47 -51.00 8.50
C LEU A 45 -16.73 -51.21 7.67
N LEU A 46 -17.35 -50.14 7.16
CA LEU A 46 -18.52 -50.16 6.31
C LEU A 46 -18.29 -50.84 4.94
N PHE A 47 -17.06 -50.65 4.40
CA PHE A 47 -16.68 -51.34 3.17
C PHE A 47 -16.44 -52.82 3.36
N LYS A 48 -15.88 -53.25 4.51
CA LYS A 48 -15.68 -54.67 4.86
C LYS A 48 -16.96 -55.43 5.15
N MET A 49 -18.05 -54.75 5.54
CA MET A 49 -19.31 -55.37 5.92
C MET A 49 -20.28 -55.59 4.75
N GLY A 50 -19.92 -55.28 3.50
CA GLY A 50 -20.76 -55.57 2.33
C GLY A 50 -22.12 -54.90 2.29
N LEU A 51 -22.38 -53.90 3.13
CA LEU A 51 -23.70 -53.32 3.38
C LEU A 51 -24.04 -52.11 2.50
N LEU A 52 -23.22 -51.79 1.49
CA LEU A 52 -23.33 -50.55 0.69
C LEU A 52 -23.92 -50.82 -0.71
N ASN A 53 -25.24 -50.71 -0.81
CA ASN A 53 -25.93 -50.45 -2.08
C ASN A 53 -26.06 -48.91 -2.23
N GLU A 54 -25.98 -48.37 -3.49
CA GLU A 54 -25.84 -46.91 -3.73
C GLU A 54 -26.94 -46.05 -3.09
N GLU A 55 -28.16 -46.49 -3.01
CA GLU A 55 -29.26 -45.75 -2.37
C GLU A 55 -29.13 -45.68 -0.84
N ARG A 56 -28.69 -46.77 -0.22
CA ARG A 56 -28.41 -46.82 1.23
C ARG A 56 -27.17 -45.98 1.61
N ARG A 57 -26.23 -45.85 0.70
CA ARG A 57 -25.07 -44.94 0.83
C ARG A 57 -25.49 -43.47 0.94
N LYS A 58 -26.48 -43.03 0.13
CA LYS A 58 -27.02 -41.67 0.18
C LYS A 58 -27.78 -41.39 1.49
N ALA A 59 -28.54 -42.39 1.97
CA ALA A 59 -29.28 -42.31 3.25
C ALA A 59 -28.32 -42.32 4.47
N LEU A 60 -27.28 -43.16 4.46
CA LEU A 60 -26.26 -43.24 5.50
C LEU A 60 -25.37 -42.01 5.55
N ILE A 61 -25.06 -41.37 4.40
CA ILE A 61 -24.34 -40.08 4.34
C ILE A 61 -25.22 -38.98 4.99
N ARG A 62 -26.55 -38.98 4.74
CA ARG A 62 -27.46 -38.03 5.37
C ARG A 62 -27.56 -38.27 6.88
N LEU A 63 -27.73 -39.53 7.31
CA LEU A 63 -27.80 -39.91 8.73
C LEU A 63 -26.45 -39.69 9.45
N GLY A 64 -25.33 -40.00 8.78
CA GLY A 64 -23.98 -39.75 9.30
C GLY A 64 -23.66 -38.26 9.47
N ASN A 65 -24.19 -37.40 8.60
CA ASN A 65 -24.06 -35.94 8.76
C ASN A 65 -24.93 -35.40 9.91
N SER A 66 -26.14 -35.96 10.11
CA SER A 66 -27.04 -35.59 11.24
C SER A 66 -26.52 -36.12 12.58
N LEU A 67 -25.92 -37.31 12.63
CA LEU A 67 -25.28 -37.84 13.82
C LEU A 67 -23.96 -37.20 14.14
N LYS A 68 -23.25 -36.68 13.14
CA LYS A 68 -22.01 -35.89 13.31
C LYS A 68 -22.27 -34.54 13.99
N SER A 69 -23.39 -33.87 13.68
CA SER A 69 -23.76 -32.60 14.32
C SER A 69 -24.08 -32.77 15.81
N LEU A 70 -24.52 -33.99 16.21
CA LEU A 70 -24.82 -34.33 17.61
C LEU A 70 -23.59 -34.84 18.39
N ALA A 71 -22.62 -35.46 17.71
CA ALA A 71 -21.41 -36.02 18.35
C ALA A 71 -20.18 -35.12 18.33
N ALA A 72 -20.12 -34.13 17.44
CA ALA A 72 -19.07 -33.14 17.40
C ALA A 72 -19.58 -31.84 18.04
N GLN A 73 -19.16 -31.58 19.27
CA GLN A 73 -19.41 -30.31 19.98
C GLN A 73 -18.77 -29.08 19.31
N GLN A 74 -18.32 -29.19 18.08
CA GLN A 74 -17.79 -28.07 17.28
C GLN A 74 -18.47 -28.07 15.92
N GLN A 75 -19.55 -27.29 15.79
CA GLN A 75 -20.02 -26.90 14.47
C GLN A 75 -18.90 -26.14 13.75
N ASN A 76 -18.55 -26.61 12.54
CA ASN A 76 -17.67 -25.89 11.67
C ASN A 76 -18.31 -24.51 11.35
N ILE A 77 -17.58 -23.42 11.49
CA ILE A 77 -18.07 -22.05 11.24
C ILE A 77 -18.73 -21.91 9.86
N PHE A 78 -18.23 -22.61 8.85
CA PHE A 78 -18.78 -22.60 7.50
C PHE A 78 -20.15 -23.31 7.43
N GLU A 79 -20.32 -24.42 8.15
CA GLU A 79 -21.61 -25.12 8.24
C GLU A 79 -22.64 -24.28 8.99
N GLY A 80 -22.21 -23.51 10.01
CA GLY A 80 -23.01 -22.49 10.68
C GLY A 80 -23.52 -21.39 9.75
N MET A 81 -22.78 -21.08 8.69
CA MET A 81 -23.16 -20.15 7.61
C MET A 81 -23.99 -20.84 6.50
N ASN A 82 -24.42 -22.10 6.68
CA ASN A 82 -25.08 -22.91 5.67
C ASN A 82 -24.26 -23.15 4.39
N ILE A 83 -22.94 -23.23 4.52
CA ILE A 83 -21.99 -23.57 3.47
C ILE A 83 -21.45 -24.97 3.74
N ARG A 84 -21.59 -25.89 2.76
CA ARG A 84 -21.05 -27.24 2.91
C ARG A 84 -19.53 -27.24 2.89
N TYR A 85 -18.93 -27.88 3.88
CA TYR A 85 -17.48 -27.93 4.03
C TYR A 85 -16.92 -29.32 3.72
N PHE A 86 -15.87 -29.35 2.88
CA PHE A 86 -15.10 -30.53 2.50
C PHE A 86 -13.62 -30.30 2.79
N GLY A 87 -13.04 -31.07 3.67
CA GLY A 87 -11.63 -30.98 4.01
C GLY A 87 -11.38 -31.04 5.53
N PRO A 88 -10.18 -30.65 6.00
CA PRO A 88 -9.03 -30.35 5.14
C PRO A 88 -8.46 -31.58 4.42
N ILE A 89 -7.96 -31.40 3.19
CA ILE A 89 -7.33 -32.46 2.40
C ILE A 89 -5.93 -31.99 1.95
N ASP A 90 -5.05 -32.94 1.65
CA ASP A 90 -3.73 -32.63 1.10
C ASP A 90 -3.88 -31.96 -0.27
N GLY A 91 -3.49 -30.67 -0.34
CA GLY A 91 -3.56 -29.84 -1.54
C GLY A 91 -2.46 -30.16 -2.57
N HIS A 92 -1.51 -31.06 -2.23
CA HIS A 92 -0.49 -31.54 -3.16
C HIS A 92 -0.87 -32.90 -3.79
N ASP A 93 -1.93 -33.58 -3.33
CA ASP A 93 -2.46 -34.79 -3.93
C ASP A 93 -3.49 -34.46 -5.03
N VAL A 94 -3.00 -34.18 -6.23
CA VAL A 94 -3.82 -33.81 -7.40
C VAL A 94 -4.87 -34.88 -7.74
N LYS A 95 -4.54 -36.17 -7.60
CA LYS A 95 -5.47 -37.27 -7.91
C LYS A 95 -6.66 -37.29 -6.96
N ASN A 96 -6.40 -37.08 -5.66
CA ASN A 96 -7.46 -37.01 -4.66
C ASN A 96 -8.31 -35.76 -4.82
N ILE A 97 -7.69 -34.61 -5.15
CA ILE A 97 -8.41 -33.35 -5.44
C ILE A 97 -9.36 -33.55 -6.61
N ALA A 98 -8.87 -34.09 -7.75
CA ALA A 98 -9.68 -34.33 -8.93
C ALA A 98 -10.89 -35.26 -8.63
N ARG A 99 -10.67 -36.33 -7.85
CA ARG A 99 -11.74 -37.25 -7.42
C ARG A 99 -12.78 -36.51 -6.58
N ILE A 100 -12.36 -35.71 -5.60
CA ILE A 100 -13.28 -34.96 -4.74
C ILE A 100 -14.06 -33.92 -5.52
N LEU A 101 -13.40 -33.19 -6.42
CA LEU A 101 -14.06 -32.23 -7.31
C LEU A 101 -15.12 -32.90 -8.18
N HIS A 102 -14.82 -34.08 -8.74
CA HIS A 102 -15.80 -34.88 -9.47
C HIS A 102 -17.01 -35.27 -8.59
N ASP A 103 -16.76 -35.66 -7.35
CA ASP A 103 -17.83 -36.10 -6.42
C ASP A 103 -18.74 -34.95 -5.98
N ILE A 104 -18.22 -33.70 -5.91
CA ILE A 104 -18.97 -32.53 -5.39
C ILE A 104 -19.51 -31.59 -6.47
N LYS A 105 -19.09 -31.76 -7.76
CA LYS A 105 -19.45 -30.83 -8.84
C LYS A 105 -20.94 -30.63 -9.05
N ASP A 106 -21.73 -31.71 -8.92
CA ASP A 106 -23.17 -31.71 -9.16
C ASP A 106 -24.00 -31.41 -7.89
N MET A 107 -23.35 -31.23 -6.74
CA MET A 107 -24.04 -30.91 -5.49
C MET A 107 -24.59 -29.48 -5.54
N GLN A 108 -25.83 -29.30 -5.13
CA GLN A 108 -26.50 -27.99 -5.07
C GLN A 108 -26.10 -27.17 -3.84
N GLY A 109 -26.06 -25.84 -3.98
CA GLY A 109 -25.76 -24.88 -2.91
C GLY A 109 -24.26 -24.57 -2.77
N PRO A 110 -23.91 -23.58 -1.94
CA PRO A 110 -22.53 -23.14 -1.74
C PRO A 110 -21.69 -24.23 -1.04
N LYS A 111 -20.43 -24.36 -1.47
CA LYS A 111 -19.49 -25.37 -0.99
C LYS A 111 -18.11 -24.78 -0.79
N ILE A 112 -17.40 -25.23 0.24
CA ILE A 112 -15.96 -24.95 0.43
C ILE A 112 -15.21 -26.27 0.33
N LEU A 113 -14.17 -26.28 -0.50
CA LEU A 113 -13.14 -27.30 -0.53
C LEU A 113 -11.87 -26.74 0.11
N HIS A 114 -11.54 -27.21 1.31
CA HIS A 114 -10.36 -26.76 2.05
C HIS A 114 -9.16 -27.65 1.70
N LEU A 115 -8.16 -27.03 1.05
CA LEU A 115 -6.89 -27.64 0.69
C LEU A 115 -5.82 -27.14 1.63
N HIS A 116 -5.12 -28.06 2.29
CA HIS A 116 -3.93 -27.71 3.07
C HIS A 116 -2.69 -27.90 2.18
N THR A 117 -1.90 -26.82 2.04
CA THR A 117 -0.69 -26.82 1.20
C THR A 117 0.51 -26.35 2.00
N ILE A 118 1.68 -26.52 1.44
CA ILE A 118 2.95 -26.00 1.96
C ILE A 118 3.47 -24.98 0.95
N LYS A 119 3.60 -23.71 1.36
CA LYS A 119 4.14 -22.65 0.51
C LYS A 119 5.58 -22.97 0.12
N GLY A 120 5.87 -22.98 -1.21
CA GLY A 120 7.19 -23.32 -1.72
C GLY A 120 7.47 -24.84 -1.83
N LYS A 121 6.47 -25.72 -1.69
CA LYS A 121 6.60 -27.16 -1.75
C LYS A 121 7.40 -27.63 -2.97
N GLY A 122 8.39 -28.48 -2.72
CA GLY A 122 9.29 -29.02 -3.74
C GLY A 122 10.62 -28.24 -3.87
N PHE A 123 10.75 -27.09 -3.20
CA PHE A 123 12.00 -26.34 -3.16
C PHE A 123 12.42 -26.05 -1.70
N GLY A 124 13.36 -26.81 -1.20
CA GLY A 124 13.75 -26.80 0.21
C GLY A 124 14.06 -25.42 0.82
N PRO A 125 14.76 -24.50 0.11
CA PRO A 125 14.96 -23.14 0.61
C PRO A 125 13.65 -22.37 0.83
N ALA A 126 12.68 -22.51 -0.07
CA ALA A 126 11.39 -21.84 0.04
C ALA A 126 10.51 -22.42 1.16
N GLU A 127 10.54 -23.74 1.34
CA GLU A 127 9.80 -24.38 2.44
C GLU A 127 10.31 -23.92 3.83
N LYS A 128 11.62 -23.64 3.95
CA LYS A 128 12.24 -23.20 5.21
C LYS A 128 12.04 -21.72 5.52
N GLN A 129 11.97 -20.87 4.48
CA GLN A 129 11.94 -19.41 4.62
C GLN A 129 10.88 -18.80 3.68
N ALA A 130 9.63 -19.23 3.83
CA ALA A 130 8.53 -18.92 2.91
C ALA A 130 8.27 -17.42 2.70
N THR A 131 8.53 -16.56 3.70
CA THR A 131 8.44 -15.10 3.60
C THR A 131 9.46 -14.55 2.62
N ILE A 132 10.73 -14.92 2.75
CA ILE A 132 11.82 -14.46 1.85
C ILE A 132 11.57 -14.91 0.42
N TRP A 133 11.04 -16.13 0.26
CA TRP A 133 10.77 -16.73 -1.04
C TRP A 133 9.41 -16.34 -1.66
N HIS A 134 8.67 -15.46 -1.00
CA HIS A 134 7.47 -14.86 -1.61
C HIS A 134 7.82 -14.01 -2.84
N ALA A 135 8.90 -13.22 -2.74
CA ALA A 135 9.45 -12.43 -3.84
C ALA A 135 11.00 -12.40 -3.71
N PRO A 136 11.71 -13.49 -4.05
CA PRO A 136 13.12 -13.66 -3.70
C PRO A 136 14.09 -12.78 -4.50
N GLY A 137 13.63 -12.14 -5.59
CA GLY A 137 14.52 -11.49 -6.56
C GLY A 137 15.35 -12.51 -7.35
N LYS A 138 16.55 -12.12 -7.78
CA LYS A 138 17.46 -13.02 -8.52
C LYS A 138 18.10 -14.02 -7.57
N PHE A 139 18.16 -15.29 -7.98
CA PHE A 139 18.82 -16.36 -7.24
C PHE A 139 19.36 -17.45 -8.17
N ASP A 140 20.30 -18.24 -7.68
CA ASP A 140 20.80 -19.43 -8.35
C ASP A 140 19.80 -20.58 -8.14
N PRO A 141 19.16 -21.11 -9.19
CA PRO A 141 18.11 -22.12 -9.06
C PRO A 141 18.61 -23.48 -8.56
N VAL A 142 19.92 -23.77 -8.68
CA VAL A 142 20.51 -25.04 -8.25
C VAL A 142 20.82 -25.01 -6.74
N THR A 143 21.47 -23.94 -6.28
CA THR A 143 21.91 -23.80 -4.89
C THR A 143 20.89 -23.14 -3.98
N GLY A 144 19.91 -22.42 -4.55
CA GLY A 144 19.00 -21.56 -3.81
C GLY A 144 19.68 -20.31 -3.24
N LYS A 145 20.91 -19.99 -3.63
CA LYS A 145 21.61 -18.81 -3.13
C LYS A 145 21.06 -17.55 -3.81
N ARG A 146 20.54 -16.62 -3.01
CA ARG A 146 20.06 -15.33 -3.53
C ARG A 146 21.23 -14.45 -3.96
N ILE A 147 21.04 -13.79 -5.09
CA ILE A 147 21.99 -12.79 -5.63
C ILE A 147 21.55 -11.43 -5.06
N VAL A 148 22.12 -11.07 -3.92
CA VAL A 148 21.85 -9.79 -3.26
C VAL A 148 22.95 -8.81 -3.70
N ALA A 149 22.55 -7.64 -4.22
CA ALA A 149 23.50 -6.58 -4.54
C ALA A 149 24.15 -6.08 -3.23
N ASN A 150 25.43 -5.74 -3.31
CA ASN A 150 26.08 -5.03 -2.19
C ASN A 150 25.44 -3.65 -2.05
N THR A 151 24.99 -3.34 -0.84
CA THR A 151 24.32 -2.08 -0.52
C THR A 151 25.10 -1.23 0.47
N ASP A 152 26.36 -1.61 0.76
CA ASP A 152 27.23 -0.84 1.64
C ASP A 152 27.43 0.58 1.08
N GLY A 153 27.25 1.58 1.93
CA GLY A 153 27.37 2.98 1.55
C GLY A 153 26.23 3.52 0.68
N MET A 154 25.17 2.74 0.42
CA MET A 154 23.98 3.23 -0.26
C MET A 154 22.99 3.86 0.74
N PRO A 155 22.17 4.84 0.31
CA PRO A 155 21.04 5.32 1.11
C PRO A 155 20.11 4.19 1.56
N PRO A 156 19.45 4.31 2.71
CA PRO A 156 18.49 3.32 3.20
C PRO A 156 17.26 3.24 2.32
N LEU A 157 16.47 2.19 2.50
CA LEU A 157 15.11 2.14 1.96
C LEU A 157 14.20 3.08 2.79
N PHE A 158 13.25 3.75 2.15
CA PHE A 158 12.30 4.61 2.87
C PHE A 158 11.54 3.85 3.95
N GLN A 159 11.18 2.58 3.70
CA GLN A 159 10.53 1.73 4.71
C GLN A 159 11.43 1.50 5.95
N ASP A 160 12.75 1.41 5.77
CA ASP A 160 13.68 1.20 6.89
C ASP A 160 13.83 2.51 7.70
N VAL A 161 13.89 3.66 7.02
CA VAL A 161 13.81 4.98 7.67
C VAL A 161 12.55 5.09 8.50
N PHE A 162 11.39 4.70 7.95
CA PHE A 162 10.13 4.64 8.70
C PHE A 162 10.24 3.76 9.93
N GLY A 163 10.68 2.49 9.77
CA GLY A 163 10.72 1.51 10.87
C GLY A 163 11.64 1.94 12.01
N HIS A 164 12.85 2.43 11.69
CA HIS A 164 13.79 2.93 12.68
C HIS A 164 13.28 4.19 13.37
N THR A 165 12.73 5.13 12.61
CA THR A 165 12.17 6.38 13.17
C THR A 165 10.98 6.08 14.07
N LEU A 166 10.08 5.16 13.67
CA LEU A 166 8.95 4.77 14.49
C LEU A 166 9.41 4.17 15.84
N ALA A 167 10.40 3.30 15.81
CA ALA A 167 10.97 2.71 17.03
C ALA A 167 11.58 3.79 17.94
N GLU A 168 12.36 4.72 17.38
CA GLU A 168 12.95 5.85 18.12
C GLU A 168 11.88 6.74 18.75
N LEU A 169 10.83 7.08 18.00
CA LEU A 169 9.71 7.88 18.53
C LEU A 169 8.96 7.14 19.63
N ALA A 170 8.75 5.82 19.46
CA ALA A 170 8.07 4.97 20.42
C ALA A 170 8.85 4.81 21.74
N GLU A 171 10.18 4.85 21.72
CA GLU A 171 11.02 4.88 22.92
C GLU A 171 10.75 6.13 23.76
N LYS A 172 10.56 7.27 23.10
CA LYS A 172 10.34 8.58 23.75
C LYS A 172 8.88 8.85 24.10
N ASN A 173 7.93 8.29 23.34
CA ASN A 173 6.49 8.49 23.50
C ASN A 173 5.76 7.15 23.68
N LYS A 174 5.30 6.88 24.90
CA LYS A 174 4.63 5.63 25.28
C LYS A 174 3.25 5.45 24.65
N LEU A 175 2.65 6.50 24.11
CA LEU A 175 1.34 6.45 23.45
C LEU A 175 1.41 5.87 22.03
N ILE A 176 2.58 5.87 21.40
CA ILE A 176 2.75 5.41 20.02
C ILE A 176 2.53 3.91 19.92
N MET A 177 1.66 3.51 18.98
CA MET A 177 1.38 2.13 18.59
C MET A 177 1.61 1.96 17.09
N GLY A 178 2.13 0.80 16.68
CA GLY A 178 2.25 0.44 15.26
C GLY A 178 1.12 -0.49 14.82
N VAL A 179 0.51 -0.23 13.66
CA VAL A 179 -0.52 -1.10 13.07
C VAL A 179 -0.20 -1.34 11.60
N THR A 180 -0.26 -2.59 11.15
CA THR A 180 -0.08 -2.93 9.73
C THR A 180 -0.96 -4.13 9.34
N PRO A 181 -1.55 -4.15 8.13
CA PRO A 181 -2.31 -5.29 7.63
C PRO A 181 -1.42 -6.25 6.83
N ALA A 182 -0.89 -7.29 7.49
CA ALA A 182 -0.11 -8.40 6.93
C ALA A 182 1.22 -8.03 6.26
N MET A 183 1.81 -6.88 6.59
CA MET A 183 3.06 -6.42 5.97
C MET A 183 4.16 -6.01 6.97
N PRO A 184 4.38 -6.73 8.08
CA PRO A 184 5.38 -6.31 9.06
C PRO A 184 6.79 -6.17 8.47
N SER A 185 7.24 -7.14 7.67
CA SER A 185 8.54 -7.10 7.01
C SER A 185 8.58 -6.13 5.82
N GLY A 186 7.46 -6.02 5.09
CA GLY A 186 7.36 -5.18 3.90
C GLY A 186 7.43 -3.69 4.19
N CYS A 187 6.95 -3.24 5.34
CA CYS A 187 7.00 -1.84 5.77
C CYS A 187 7.96 -1.61 6.95
N SER A 188 8.82 -2.57 7.28
CA SER A 188 9.77 -2.52 8.40
C SER A 188 9.14 -2.29 9.79
N MET A 189 7.85 -2.60 9.97
CA MET A 189 7.16 -2.60 11.26
C MET A 189 7.74 -3.65 12.22
N ASN A 190 8.36 -4.72 11.67
CA ASN A 190 9.06 -5.72 12.46
C ASN A 190 10.13 -5.12 13.37
N ILE A 191 10.74 -3.98 13.02
CA ILE A 191 11.72 -3.28 13.89
C ILE A 191 11.07 -2.87 15.22
N LEU A 192 9.84 -2.32 15.18
CA LEU A 192 9.09 -2.01 16.38
C LEU A 192 8.59 -3.27 17.08
N MET A 193 8.10 -4.27 16.33
CA MET A 193 7.63 -5.56 16.88
C MET A 193 8.72 -6.29 17.66
N ASP A 194 9.95 -6.28 17.16
CA ASP A 194 11.09 -6.93 17.82
C ASP A 194 11.51 -6.20 19.10
N ARG A 195 11.43 -4.87 19.14
CA ARG A 195 11.80 -4.06 20.30
C ARG A 195 10.67 -3.93 21.34
N MET A 196 9.43 -3.80 20.87
CA MET A 196 8.25 -3.50 21.69
C MET A 196 7.03 -4.31 21.18
N PRO A 197 7.02 -5.65 21.37
CA PRO A 197 6.00 -6.53 20.80
C PRO A 197 4.57 -6.19 21.21
N ASP A 198 4.37 -5.64 22.41
CA ASP A 198 3.03 -5.25 22.91
C ASP A 198 2.52 -3.94 22.30
N ARG A 199 3.31 -3.28 21.46
CA ARG A 199 3.00 -1.97 20.89
C ARG A 199 2.94 -1.97 19.36
N ALA A 200 3.00 -3.14 18.73
CA ALA A 200 2.88 -3.27 17.29
C ALA A 200 1.99 -4.46 16.92
N PHE A 201 1.03 -4.22 16.02
CA PHE A 201 -0.05 -5.14 15.70
C PHE A 201 -0.09 -5.41 14.21
N ASP A 202 -0.04 -6.70 13.86
CA ASP A 202 -0.43 -7.18 12.54
C ASP A 202 -1.88 -7.66 12.61
N VAL A 203 -2.76 -7.04 11.82
CA VAL A 203 -4.19 -7.36 11.81
C VAL A 203 -4.59 -8.32 10.69
N GLY A 204 -3.61 -8.88 9.96
CA GLY A 204 -3.85 -9.68 8.77
C GLY A 204 -4.22 -8.82 7.55
N ILE A 205 -4.61 -9.45 6.43
CA ILE A 205 -5.01 -8.73 5.20
C ILE A 205 -6.40 -8.12 5.41
N ALA A 206 -6.46 -7.00 6.15
CA ALA A 206 -7.70 -6.36 6.56
C ALA A 206 -7.49 -4.85 6.75
N GLU A 207 -7.26 -4.12 5.66
CA GLU A 207 -6.91 -2.70 5.66
C GLU A 207 -8.00 -1.83 6.32
N GLY A 208 -9.28 -2.08 6.02
CA GLY A 208 -10.39 -1.39 6.69
C GLY A 208 -10.37 -1.61 8.21
N HIS A 209 -10.11 -2.85 8.67
CA HIS A 209 -9.96 -3.15 10.09
C HIS A 209 -8.76 -2.43 10.71
N ALA A 210 -7.62 -2.36 9.99
CA ALA A 210 -6.42 -1.64 10.47
C ALA A 210 -6.75 -0.17 10.78
N VAL A 211 -7.51 0.49 9.91
CA VAL A 211 -7.92 1.89 10.08
C VAL A 211 -8.92 2.04 11.23
N THR A 212 -9.98 1.24 11.26
CA THR A 212 -10.99 1.28 12.34
C THR A 212 -10.37 0.97 13.70
N PHE A 213 -9.48 -0.03 13.79
CA PHE A 213 -8.75 -0.38 14.99
C PHE A 213 -7.85 0.76 15.47
N SER A 214 -7.14 1.42 14.54
CA SER A 214 -6.36 2.63 14.83
C SER A 214 -7.25 3.78 15.33
N GLY A 215 -8.41 3.98 14.72
CA GLY A 215 -9.40 4.95 15.21
C GLY A 215 -9.84 4.67 16.64
N GLY A 216 -10.11 3.41 16.99
CA GLY A 216 -10.43 2.98 18.36
C GLY A 216 -9.31 3.28 19.35
N MET A 217 -8.06 2.95 19.01
CA MET A 217 -6.88 3.30 19.82
C MET A 217 -6.74 4.81 20.05
N ALA A 218 -6.89 5.60 18.97
CA ALA A 218 -6.78 7.06 19.06
C ALA A 218 -7.91 7.66 19.90
N LYS A 219 -9.12 7.09 19.86
CA LYS A 219 -10.24 7.48 20.70
C LYS A 219 -9.98 7.27 22.19
N ASP A 220 -9.19 6.23 22.51
CA ASP A 220 -8.77 5.91 23.90
C ASP A 220 -7.46 6.61 24.31
N GLY A 221 -6.98 7.56 23.51
CA GLY A 221 -5.83 8.42 23.83
C GLY A 221 -4.47 7.86 23.41
N LEU A 222 -4.42 6.75 22.67
CA LEU A 222 -3.20 6.26 22.05
C LEU A 222 -2.89 6.99 20.75
N LEU A 223 -1.68 6.82 20.23
CA LEU A 223 -1.24 7.45 18.98
C LEU A 223 -0.80 6.38 17.97
N PRO A 224 -1.72 5.83 17.20
CA PRO A 224 -1.40 4.80 16.23
C PRO A 224 -0.74 5.36 14.97
N PHE A 225 0.37 4.71 14.57
CA PHE A 225 0.98 4.81 13.25
C PHE A 225 0.50 3.62 12.44
N CYS A 226 -0.46 3.87 11.55
CA CYS A 226 -1.09 2.86 10.69
C CYS A 226 -0.37 2.84 9.34
N ASN A 227 0.48 1.84 9.12
CA ASN A 227 1.25 1.70 7.89
C ASN A 227 0.55 0.73 6.93
N ILE A 228 0.12 1.25 5.79
CA ILE A 228 -0.54 0.51 4.71
C ILE A 228 0.07 0.95 3.38
N TYR A 229 0.29 0.01 2.44
CA TYR A 229 0.69 0.41 1.09
C TYR A 229 -0.34 1.33 0.45
N SER A 230 0.12 2.37 -0.22
CA SER A 230 -0.74 3.40 -0.82
C SER A 230 -1.86 2.81 -1.68
N SER A 231 -1.56 1.84 -2.55
CA SER A 231 -2.58 1.16 -3.37
C SER A 231 -3.58 0.33 -2.56
N PHE A 232 -3.18 -0.19 -1.39
CA PHE A 232 -4.06 -1.00 -0.54
C PHE A 232 -4.90 -0.15 0.42
N MET A 233 -4.46 1.07 0.73
CA MET A 233 -5.24 2.04 1.51
C MET A 233 -6.59 2.37 0.87
N GLN A 234 -6.74 2.18 -0.45
CA GLN A 234 -8.01 2.33 -1.16
C GLN A 234 -9.14 1.46 -0.58
N ARG A 235 -8.81 0.29 0.01
CA ARG A 235 -9.79 -0.59 0.66
C ARG A 235 -10.32 -0.03 1.98
N ALA A 236 -9.62 0.94 2.56
CA ALA A 236 -9.98 1.58 3.83
C ALA A 236 -10.47 3.03 3.65
N TYR A 237 -10.77 3.46 2.43
CA TYR A 237 -11.15 4.85 2.14
C TYR A 237 -12.34 5.32 2.97
N ASP A 238 -13.39 4.51 3.06
CA ASP A 238 -14.57 4.79 3.88
C ASP A 238 -14.22 4.88 5.37
N ASN A 239 -13.39 3.95 5.87
CA ASN A 239 -12.97 3.93 7.27
C ASN A 239 -12.13 5.16 7.66
N ILE A 240 -11.29 5.68 6.74
CA ILE A 240 -10.56 6.95 6.97
C ILE A 240 -11.56 8.09 7.21
N ILE A 241 -12.62 8.15 6.43
CA ILE A 241 -13.64 9.21 6.53
C ILE A 241 -14.45 9.05 7.83
N HIS A 242 -15.13 7.90 8.00
CA HIS A 242 -16.11 7.69 9.06
C HIS A 242 -15.48 7.45 10.43
N ASP A 243 -14.44 6.62 10.48
CA ASP A 243 -13.91 6.16 11.76
C ASP A 243 -12.84 7.10 12.31
N VAL A 244 -12.21 7.94 11.45
CA VAL A 244 -11.09 8.78 11.85
C VAL A 244 -11.34 10.26 11.57
N ALA A 245 -11.55 10.67 10.30
CA ALA A 245 -11.51 12.06 9.90
C ALA A 245 -12.71 12.89 10.43
N ILE A 246 -13.92 12.33 10.44
CA ILE A 246 -15.11 12.98 11.03
C ILE A 246 -14.89 13.29 12.51
N GLN A 247 -14.25 12.38 13.23
CA GLN A 247 -13.98 12.51 14.66
C GLN A 247 -12.68 13.28 14.98
N LYS A 248 -11.91 13.66 13.96
CA LYS A 248 -10.59 14.34 14.08
C LYS A 248 -9.61 13.57 14.97
N LEU A 249 -9.62 12.25 14.90
CA LEU A 249 -8.77 11.41 15.73
C LEU A 249 -7.31 11.47 15.28
N ASN A 250 -6.38 11.46 16.23
CA ASN A 250 -4.95 11.49 15.98
C ASN A 250 -4.44 10.13 15.51
N VAL A 251 -4.66 9.81 14.25
CA VAL A 251 -4.10 8.62 13.57
C VAL A 251 -3.10 9.09 12.54
N VAL A 252 -1.89 8.52 12.56
CA VAL A 252 -0.86 8.78 11.56
C VAL A 252 -0.90 7.68 10.51
N PHE A 253 -1.38 7.98 9.31
CA PHE A 253 -1.39 7.09 8.17
C PHE A 253 -0.06 7.16 7.44
N CYS A 254 0.71 6.09 7.43
CA CYS A 254 1.96 5.98 6.70
C CYS A 254 1.70 5.19 5.41
N LEU A 255 1.62 5.92 4.29
CA LEU A 255 1.31 5.35 2.98
C LEU A 255 2.63 4.96 2.29
N ASP A 256 3.05 3.74 2.53
CA ASP A 256 4.23 3.17 1.89
C ASP A 256 3.93 2.81 0.43
N ARG A 257 4.91 2.77 -0.45
CA ARG A 257 4.76 2.51 -1.89
C ARG A 257 3.87 3.54 -2.60
N ALA A 258 3.97 4.81 -2.23
CA ALA A 258 3.33 5.89 -2.99
C ALA A 258 4.01 6.09 -4.35
N GLY A 259 3.24 6.52 -5.35
CA GLY A 259 3.73 6.70 -6.71
C GLY A 259 3.93 5.39 -7.50
N LEU A 260 4.76 5.44 -8.52
CA LEU A 260 5.09 4.28 -9.35
C LEU A 260 6.08 3.36 -8.62
N VAL A 261 5.70 2.11 -8.41
CA VAL A 261 6.47 1.15 -7.59
C VAL A 261 7.35 0.19 -8.39
N GLY A 262 7.22 0.19 -9.72
CA GLY A 262 8.10 -0.60 -10.60
C GLY A 262 7.56 -1.98 -10.94
N GLU A 263 8.31 -3.02 -10.59
CA GLU A 263 8.10 -4.40 -11.07
C GLU A 263 6.78 -5.02 -10.61
N ASP A 264 6.20 -4.56 -9.51
CA ASP A 264 4.92 -5.08 -9.00
C ASP A 264 3.72 -4.64 -9.86
N GLY A 265 3.88 -3.62 -10.70
CA GLY A 265 2.92 -3.20 -11.72
C GLY A 265 1.65 -2.53 -11.22
N PRO A 266 0.60 -2.48 -12.05
CA PRO A 266 -0.59 -1.65 -11.85
C PRO A 266 -1.38 -1.96 -10.58
N THR A 267 -1.27 -3.18 -10.04
CA THR A 267 -1.95 -3.56 -8.79
C THR A 267 -1.30 -2.96 -7.54
N HIS A 268 -0.08 -2.44 -7.66
CA HIS A 268 0.71 -1.91 -6.54
C HIS A 268 1.07 -0.44 -6.70
N HIS A 269 0.93 0.15 -7.89
CA HIS A 269 1.18 1.59 -8.08
C HIS A 269 0.31 2.42 -7.15
N GLY A 270 0.94 3.18 -6.26
CA GLY A 270 0.31 4.06 -5.29
C GLY A 270 0.06 5.46 -5.84
N VAL A 271 -0.52 5.55 -7.03
CA VAL A 271 -0.64 6.82 -7.77
C VAL A 271 -1.94 7.58 -7.51
N PHE A 272 -2.92 6.96 -6.85
CA PHE A 272 -4.24 7.55 -6.65
C PHE A 272 -4.43 8.23 -5.28
N ASP A 273 -3.51 8.02 -4.34
CA ASP A 273 -3.63 8.44 -2.94
C ASP A 273 -3.85 9.95 -2.78
N MET A 274 -3.08 10.78 -3.47
CA MET A 274 -3.28 12.24 -3.43
C MET A 274 -4.68 12.63 -3.91
N ALA A 275 -5.16 12.01 -4.97
CA ALA A 275 -6.43 12.36 -5.58
C ALA A 275 -7.63 11.96 -4.68
N TYR A 276 -7.62 10.76 -4.08
CA TYR A 276 -8.76 10.33 -3.28
C TYR A 276 -8.71 10.80 -1.82
N LEU A 277 -7.53 11.11 -1.27
CA LEU A 277 -7.43 11.63 0.09
C LEU A 277 -7.69 13.14 0.18
N ARG A 278 -7.32 13.90 -0.85
CA ARG A 278 -7.43 15.37 -0.84
C ARG A 278 -8.83 15.91 -0.50
N PRO A 279 -9.94 15.33 -0.96
CA PRO A 279 -11.28 15.83 -0.64
C PRO A 279 -11.71 15.59 0.82
N ILE A 280 -11.01 14.71 1.58
CA ILE A 280 -11.41 14.39 2.95
C ILE A 280 -11.16 15.58 3.89
N PRO A 281 -12.19 16.15 4.57
CA PRO A 281 -11.99 17.21 5.55
C PRO A 281 -11.14 16.73 6.74
N ASN A 282 -10.48 17.68 7.42
CA ASN A 282 -9.65 17.48 8.62
C ASN A 282 -8.39 16.62 8.41
N LEU A 283 -8.16 16.03 7.25
CA LEU A 283 -6.99 15.19 6.97
C LEU A 283 -5.82 16.05 6.49
N THR A 284 -4.70 16.00 7.19
CA THR A 284 -3.42 16.54 6.71
C THR A 284 -2.76 15.53 5.78
N ILE A 285 -2.19 15.99 4.65
CA ILE A 285 -1.53 15.11 3.67
C ILE A 285 -0.16 15.70 3.33
N SER A 286 0.88 14.90 3.52
CA SER A 286 2.27 15.31 3.28
C SER A 286 3.03 14.27 2.45
N SER A 287 4.10 14.73 1.78
CA SER A 287 5.04 13.87 1.06
C SER A 287 6.46 14.39 1.26
N PRO A 288 7.31 13.66 1.99
CA PRO A 288 8.70 14.05 2.20
C PRO A 288 9.50 13.99 0.89
N MET A 289 10.42 14.92 0.69
CA MET A 289 11.34 14.89 -0.44
C MET A 289 12.48 13.89 -0.21
N ASP A 290 12.85 13.65 1.03
CA ASP A 290 13.95 12.79 1.43
C ASP A 290 13.75 12.17 2.82
N GLU A 291 14.77 11.44 3.26
CA GLU A 291 14.78 10.70 4.52
C GLU A 291 14.71 11.64 5.73
N HIS A 292 15.39 12.78 5.69
CA HIS A 292 15.32 13.78 6.77
C HIS A 292 13.91 14.32 6.94
N GLU A 293 13.23 14.63 5.83
CA GLU A 293 11.85 15.09 5.89
C GLU A 293 10.89 14.01 6.34
N LEU A 294 11.08 12.72 5.94
CA LEU A 294 10.26 11.64 6.44
C LEU A 294 10.35 11.55 7.97
N ARG A 295 11.55 11.58 8.54
CA ARG A 295 11.76 11.58 10.00
C ARG A 295 11.07 12.74 10.69
N ARG A 296 11.24 13.96 10.15
CA ARG A 296 10.66 15.19 10.72
C ARG A 296 9.15 15.23 10.57
N LEU A 297 8.58 14.74 9.46
CA LEU A 297 7.13 14.63 9.29
C LEU A 297 6.52 13.62 10.25
N MET A 298 7.18 12.46 10.47
CA MET A 298 6.74 11.49 11.48
C MET A 298 6.80 12.08 12.89
N TYR A 299 7.85 12.85 13.19
CA TYR A 299 7.94 13.59 14.46
C TYR A 299 6.83 14.65 14.58
N THR A 300 6.58 15.41 13.52
CA THR A 300 5.51 16.44 13.49
C THR A 300 4.14 15.81 13.72
N ALA A 301 3.84 14.70 13.04
CA ALA A 301 2.55 14.03 13.11
C ALA A 301 2.21 13.47 14.51
N GLN A 302 3.21 13.20 15.36
CA GLN A 302 2.99 12.74 16.73
C GLN A 302 2.72 13.85 17.75
N LEU A 303 2.93 15.11 17.37
CA LEU A 303 2.70 16.23 18.26
C LEU A 303 1.21 16.42 18.55
N PRO A 304 0.84 17.02 19.70
CA PRO A 304 -0.57 17.27 20.05
C PRO A 304 -1.32 18.06 18.97
N ASP A 305 -2.61 17.77 18.84
CA ASP A 305 -3.58 18.52 18.02
C ASP A 305 -3.27 18.55 16.50
N LYS A 306 -2.51 17.57 16.00
CA LYS A 306 -2.25 17.45 14.54
C LYS A 306 -3.41 16.80 13.79
N GLY A 307 -4.36 16.13 14.49
CA GLY A 307 -5.49 15.42 13.88
C GLY A 307 -5.05 14.22 13.05
N PRO A 308 -5.90 13.72 12.15
CA PRO A 308 -5.50 12.68 11.23
C PRO A 308 -4.45 13.20 10.23
N PHE A 309 -3.36 12.44 10.09
CA PHE A 309 -2.19 12.87 9.34
C PHE A 309 -1.71 11.77 8.39
N ALA A 310 -1.63 12.03 7.10
CA ALA A 310 -1.13 11.11 6.10
C ALA A 310 0.27 11.54 5.62
N ILE A 311 1.22 10.59 5.67
CA ILE A 311 2.58 10.75 5.16
C ILE A 311 2.77 9.71 4.06
N ARG A 312 2.92 10.16 2.81
CA ARG A 312 3.14 9.28 1.67
C ARG A 312 4.60 9.27 1.24
N TYR A 313 5.19 8.10 1.06
CA TYR A 313 6.58 7.93 0.63
C TYR A 313 6.75 6.74 -0.31
N PRO A 314 7.79 6.75 -1.20
CA PRO A 314 7.90 5.77 -2.26
C PRO A 314 8.49 4.44 -1.80
N ARG A 315 8.35 3.43 -2.64
CA ARG A 315 9.17 2.22 -2.59
C ARG A 315 10.59 2.54 -3.04
N GLY A 316 11.58 1.95 -2.37
CA GLY A 316 12.98 2.01 -2.79
C GLY A 316 13.86 2.82 -1.88
N ARG A 317 15.08 3.07 -2.38
CA ARG A 317 16.09 3.80 -1.63
C ARG A 317 15.85 5.29 -1.73
N GLY A 318 16.21 5.97 -0.65
CA GLY A 318 16.28 7.40 -0.64
C GLY A 318 17.53 7.93 -1.37
N SER A 319 18.04 9.05 -0.92
CA SER A 319 19.14 9.76 -1.55
C SER A 319 20.23 10.19 -0.57
N LEU A 320 20.00 10.04 0.72
CA LEU A 320 20.91 10.46 1.78
C LEU A 320 21.48 9.24 2.49
N VAL A 321 22.79 9.04 2.42
CA VAL A 321 23.51 8.00 3.17
C VAL A 321 23.45 8.32 4.66
N ASP A 322 23.73 9.58 5.01
CA ASP A 322 23.58 10.13 6.36
C ASP A 322 22.13 10.61 6.56
N TRP A 323 21.23 9.66 6.76
CA TRP A 323 19.78 9.88 6.82
C TRP A 323 19.28 10.23 8.24
N GLU A 324 20.06 9.96 9.26
CA GLU A 324 19.70 10.31 10.63
C GLU A 324 19.89 11.81 10.85
N CYS A 325 18.86 12.47 11.31
CA CYS A 325 18.90 13.89 11.62
C CYS A 325 18.13 14.18 12.91
N PRO A 326 18.34 15.34 13.55
CA PRO A 326 17.51 15.76 14.66
C PRO A 326 16.01 15.76 14.31
N LEU A 327 15.21 15.30 15.27
CA LEU A 327 13.76 15.30 15.15
C LEU A 327 13.25 16.73 15.46
N GLU A 328 12.83 17.40 14.41
CA GLU A 328 12.35 18.79 14.45
C GLU A 328 10.97 18.88 13.81
N GLU A 329 10.13 19.78 14.32
CA GLU A 329 8.81 20.02 13.75
C GLU A 329 8.93 20.72 12.38
N ILE A 330 8.21 20.19 11.39
CA ILE A 330 7.91 20.90 10.14
C ILE A 330 6.55 21.56 10.31
N PRO A 331 6.45 22.91 10.24
CA PRO A 331 5.15 23.58 10.33
C PRO A 331 4.16 23.04 9.29
N VAL A 332 2.99 22.59 9.76
CA VAL A 332 1.97 22.00 8.89
C VAL A 332 1.49 23.02 7.87
N GLY A 333 1.41 22.61 6.60
CA GLY A 333 0.99 23.45 5.49
C GLY A 333 2.06 24.43 5.01
N LYS A 334 3.34 24.27 5.43
CA LYS A 334 4.44 25.11 4.94
C LYS A 334 5.33 24.35 3.95
N GLY A 335 5.31 24.81 2.72
CA GLY A 335 6.24 24.47 1.67
C GLY A 335 7.60 25.16 1.84
N ARG A 336 8.43 25.06 0.81
CA ARG A 336 9.70 25.78 0.76
C ARG A 336 10.08 26.14 -0.68
N LYS A 337 10.77 27.24 -0.82
CA LYS A 337 11.47 27.60 -2.04
C LYS A 337 12.84 26.92 -2.02
N LEU A 338 13.10 26.07 -3.00
CA LEU A 338 14.37 25.38 -3.15
C LEU A 338 15.38 26.17 -3.97
N LYS A 339 14.86 26.96 -4.92
CA LYS A 339 15.66 27.78 -5.83
C LYS A 339 14.87 29.01 -6.26
N ASP A 340 15.53 30.15 -6.33
CA ASP A 340 14.99 31.37 -6.94
C ASP A 340 15.09 31.30 -8.48
N GLY A 341 14.19 32.00 -9.15
CA GLY A 341 14.16 32.14 -10.61
C GLY A 341 13.11 33.17 -11.01
N ASP A 342 13.13 33.62 -12.27
CA ASP A 342 12.30 34.76 -12.70
C ASP A 342 11.38 34.44 -13.90
N ASP A 343 11.72 33.46 -14.74
CA ASP A 343 10.99 33.20 -15.99
C ASP A 343 9.88 32.16 -15.83
N LEU A 344 10.14 31.09 -15.05
CA LEU A 344 9.26 29.94 -14.89
C LEU A 344 9.29 29.44 -13.45
N ALA A 345 8.14 29.03 -12.91
CA ALA A 345 8.07 28.32 -11.64
C ALA A 345 7.79 26.82 -11.86
N VAL A 346 8.58 25.98 -11.18
CA VAL A 346 8.30 24.53 -11.08
C VAL A 346 7.91 24.21 -9.65
N ILE A 347 6.72 23.61 -9.47
CA ILE A 347 6.18 23.20 -8.18
C ILE A 347 6.19 21.69 -8.10
N THR A 348 6.78 21.15 -7.04
CA THR A 348 6.92 19.71 -6.81
C THR A 348 6.33 19.28 -5.47
N ILE A 349 6.10 18.01 -5.31
CA ILE A 349 5.78 17.36 -4.04
C ILE A 349 6.45 15.99 -3.95
N GLY A 350 7.20 15.76 -2.87
CA GLY A 350 7.87 14.49 -2.60
C GLY A 350 9.17 14.27 -3.39
N PRO A 351 9.70 13.03 -3.42
CA PRO A 351 11.06 12.75 -3.89
C PRO A 351 11.34 13.07 -5.35
N ILE A 352 10.30 13.16 -6.19
CA ILE A 352 10.45 13.54 -7.61
C ILE A 352 11.08 14.93 -7.76
N GLY A 353 10.96 15.78 -6.75
CA GLY A 353 11.58 17.11 -6.73
C GLY A 353 13.10 17.08 -6.91
N LYS A 354 13.80 16.03 -6.46
CA LYS A 354 15.25 15.89 -6.67
C LYS A 354 15.61 15.63 -8.14
N LEU A 355 14.74 14.91 -8.85
CA LEU A 355 14.90 14.68 -10.28
C LEU A 355 14.61 15.97 -11.06
N VAL A 356 13.60 16.72 -10.63
CA VAL A 356 13.26 18.04 -11.19
C VAL A 356 14.42 19.03 -11.02
N ALA A 357 15.11 19.06 -9.87
CA ALA A 357 16.25 19.93 -9.64
C ALA A 357 17.35 19.74 -10.69
N ARG A 358 17.68 18.46 -11.02
CA ARG A 358 18.67 18.19 -12.09
C ARG A 358 18.22 18.63 -13.47
N ALA A 359 16.92 18.44 -13.78
CA ALA A 359 16.37 18.90 -15.06
C ALA A 359 16.40 20.44 -15.18
N ILE A 360 16.18 21.16 -14.08
CA ILE A 360 16.29 22.61 -14.00
C ILE A 360 17.74 23.05 -14.21
N GLU A 361 18.70 22.48 -13.49
CA GLU A 361 20.13 22.78 -13.64
C GLU A 361 20.59 22.62 -15.08
N ARG A 362 20.18 21.54 -15.73
CA ARG A 362 20.46 21.28 -17.14
C ARG A 362 19.83 22.33 -18.07
N ALA A 363 18.56 22.64 -17.88
CA ALA A 363 17.83 23.60 -18.71
C ALA A 363 18.45 24.99 -18.60
N GLU A 364 18.80 25.46 -17.42
CA GLU A 364 19.46 26.74 -17.21
C GLU A 364 20.85 26.79 -17.84
N ALA A 365 21.64 25.72 -17.72
CA ALA A 365 22.97 25.67 -18.32
C ALA A 365 22.95 25.69 -19.86
N GLU A 366 21.92 25.06 -20.47
CA GLU A 366 21.83 24.94 -21.92
C GLU A 366 21.10 26.13 -22.59
N THR A 367 20.13 26.77 -21.88
CA THR A 367 19.26 27.77 -22.48
C THR A 367 19.35 29.15 -21.85
N GLY A 368 19.85 29.26 -20.62
CA GLY A 368 19.91 30.51 -19.87
C GLY A 368 18.60 30.89 -19.17
N ILE A 369 17.53 30.06 -19.29
CA ILE A 369 16.26 30.29 -18.60
C ILE A 369 16.42 30.31 -17.07
N SER A 370 15.75 31.23 -16.38
CA SER A 370 15.78 31.35 -14.92
C SER A 370 14.59 30.69 -14.29
N VAL A 371 14.77 29.52 -13.66
CA VAL A 371 13.69 28.67 -13.16
C VAL A 371 13.63 28.68 -11.64
N ALA A 372 12.50 29.10 -11.06
CA ALA A 372 12.23 28.95 -9.64
C ALA A 372 11.73 27.53 -9.33
N HIS A 373 12.18 26.96 -8.22
CA HIS A 373 11.76 25.62 -7.78
C HIS A 373 11.16 25.68 -6.38
N TYR A 374 9.92 25.17 -6.25
CA TYR A 374 9.17 25.11 -5.00
C TYR A 374 8.81 23.67 -4.68
N ASP A 375 8.93 23.31 -3.38
CA ASP A 375 8.47 22.04 -2.83
C ASP A 375 7.31 22.31 -1.87
N LEU A 376 6.12 21.78 -2.21
CA LEU A 376 4.93 22.00 -1.38
C LEU A 376 4.98 21.27 -0.06
N ARG A 377 5.71 20.15 0.07
CA ARG A 377 5.71 19.26 1.25
C ARG A 377 4.33 18.75 1.66
N PHE A 378 3.33 19.63 1.65
CA PHE A 378 1.94 19.34 2.00
C PHE A 378 1.02 19.54 0.80
N LEU A 379 0.23 18.51 0.51
CA LEU A 379 -0.88 18.62 -0.40
C LEU A 379 -2.09 19.26 0.29
N LYS A 380 -2.21 19.06 1.60
CA LYS A 380 -3.28 19.59 2.44
C LYS A 380 -2.83 19.76 3.89
N PRO A 381 -2.95 20.96 4.47
CA PRO A 381 -3.30 22.19 3.77
C PRO A 381 -2.19 22.63 2.81
N LEU A 382 -2.56 23.37 1.77
CA LEU A 382 -1.59 23.99 0.86
C LEU A 382 -0.91 25.18 1.55
N ASP A 383 0.33 25.47 1.14
CA ASP A 383 0.99 26.73 1.50
C ASP A 383 0.47 27.85 0.61
N GLU A 384 -0.59 28.53 1.09
CA GLU A 384 -1.25 29.62 0.35
C GLU A 384 -0.32 30.81 0.12
N GLU A 385 0.57 31.15 1.11
CA GLU A 385 1.53 32.24 0.94
C GLU A 385 2.50 31.97 -0.20
N LEU A 386 3.04 30.78 -0.27
CA LEU A 386 3.91 30.33 -1.36
C LEU A 386 3.16 30.37 -2.71
N LEU A 387 1.92 29.88 -2.74
CA LEU A 387 1.15 29.87 -3.97
C LEU A 387 0.72 31.27 -4.41
N HIS A 388 0.46 32.19 -3.47
CA HIS A 388 0.23 33.60 -3.77
C HIS A 388 1.49 34.27 -4.33
N GLU A 389 2.70 33.92 -3.84
CA GLU A 389 3.96 34.41 -4.45
C GLU A 389 4.07 33.93 -5.90
N VAL A 390 3.84 32.65 -6.13
CA VAL A 390 3.92 32.07 -7.47
C VAL A 390 2.88 32.71 -8.41
N GLY A 391 1.62 32.82 -8.00
CA GLY A 391 0.54 33.37 -8.80
C GLY A 391 0.74 34.84 -9.19
N LYS A 392 1.38 35.62 -8.33
CA LYS A 392 1.71 37.02 -8.59
C LYS A 392 2.93 37.20 -9.52
N LYS A 393 3.92 36.30 -9.40
CA LYS A 393 5.22 36.47 -10.06
C LYS A 393 5.28 35.79 -11.42
N PHE A 394 4.71 34.60 -11.57
CA PHE A 394 4.98 33.76 -12.75
C PHE A 394 3.79 33.66 -13.69
N ARG A 395 4.05 33.88 -14.97
CA ARG A 395 3.09 33.62 -16.04
C ARG A 395 3.03 32.14 -16.44
N HIS A 396 4.14 31.42 -16.27
CA HIS A 396 4.26 30.02 -16.63
C HIS A 396 4.60 29.21 -15.38
N VAL A 397 3.88 28.13 -15.17
CA VAL A 397 4.04 27.22 -14.02
C VAL A 397 4.04 25.77 -14.51
N ILE A 398 4.96 24.97 -14.02
CA ILE A 398 4.95 23.52 -14.22
C ILE A 398 4.73 22.86 -12.86
N THR A 399 3.80 21.92 -12.78
CA THR A 399 3.65 21.07 -11.59
C THR A 399 4.12 19.66 -11.90
N VAL A 400 4.88 19.05 -10.97
CA VAL A 400 5.41 17.70 -11.14
C VAL A 400 5.11 16.86 -9.91
N GLU A 401 4.39 15.76 -10.11
CA GLU A 401 3.97 14.86 -9.03
C GLU A 401 4.10 13.39 -9.41
N ASP A 402 4.55 12.53 -8.49
CA ASP A 402 4.46 11.08 -8.64
C ASP A 402 3.10 10.59 -8.16
N GLY A 403 2.09 10.89 -8.95
CA GLY A 403 0.68 10.60 -8.74
C GLY A 403 -0.11 10.80 -10.03
N ILE A 404 -1.37 10.38 -10.02
CA ILE A 404 -2.27 10.58 -11.16
C ILE A 404 -2.48 12.08 -11.43
N ILE A 405 -2.33 12.50 -12.68
CA ILE A 405 -2.49 13.90 -13.10
C ILE A 405 -3.89 14.47 -12.84
N LYS A 406 -4.90 13.60 -12.69
CA LYS A 406 -6.29 13.98 -12.41
C LYS A 406 -6.56 13.93 -10.90
N GLY A 407 -6.91 15.08 -10.33
CA GLY A 407 -7.27 15.21 -8.91
C GLY A 407 -6.08 15.30 -7.93
N GLY A 408 -4.83 15.19 -8.40
CA GLY A 408 -3.63 15.28 -7.58
C GLY A 408 -3.19 16.71 -7.25
N MET A 409 -1.89 16.89 -7.02
CA MET A 409 -1.28 18.15 -6.61
C MET A 409 -1.42 19.24 -7.69
N GLY A 410 -1.18 18.89 -8.96
CA GLY A 410 -1.34 19.84 -10.05
C GLY A 410 -2.78 20.38 -10.20
N CYS A 411 -3.80 19.57 -9.85
CA CYS A 411 -5.19 20.04 -9.77
C CYS A 411 -5.39 20.98 -8.57
N ALA A 412 -4.82 20.68 -7.42
CA ALA A 412 -4.93 21.56 -6.25
C ALA A 412 -4.32 22.94 -6.50
N VAL A 413 -3.18 23.00 -7.20
CA VAL A 413 -2.57 24.27 -7.61
C VAL A 413 -3.47 25.01 -8.60
N LEU A 414 -4.04 24.32 -9.60
CA LEU A 414 -4.97 24.93 -10.56
C LEU A 414 -6.20 25.53 -9.87
N GLU A 415 -6.82 24.80 -8.97
CA GLU A 415 -7.98 25.26 -8.18
C GLU A 415 -7.61 26.51 -7.38
N PHE A 416 -6.49 26.46 -6.64
CA PHE A 416 -6.02 27.62 -5.88
C PHE A 416 -5.80 28.86 -6.76
N MET A 417 -5.14 28.70 -7.92
CA MET A 417 -4.88 29.82 -8.83
C MET A 417 -6.19 30.42 -9.35
N ALA A 418 -7.14 29.57 -9.76
CA ALA A 418 -8.45 30.02 -10.26
C ALA A 418 -9.27 30.73 -9.18
N ASP A 419 -9.34 30.18 -7.98
CA ASP A 419 -10.11 30.73 -6.83
C ASP A 419 -9.56 32.08 -6.37
N ASN A 420 -8.26 32.34 -6.60
CA ASN A 420 -7.61 33.60 -6.21
C ASN A 420 -7.40 34.58 -7.37
N GLY A 421 -7.97 34.31 -8.55
CA GLY A 421 -7.91 35.21 -9.70
C GLY A 421 -6.54 35.27 -10.39
N TYR A 422 -5.72 34.25 -10.23
CA TYR A 422 -4.47 34.10 -10.95
C TYR A 422 -4.69 33.24 -12.20
N TYR A 423 -4.10 33.59 -13.32
CA TYR A 423 -4.28 32.90 -14.61
C TYR A 423 -2.94 32.54 -15.27
N PRO A 424 -1.98 31.90 -14.55
CA PRO A 424 -0.78 31.42 -15.20
C PRO A 424 -1.09 30.28 -16.18
N GLU A 425 -0.29 30.12 -17.21
CA GLU A 425 -0.29 28.92 -18.02
C GLU A 425 0.32 27.78 -17.22
N ILE A 426 -0.51 26.78 -16.83
CA ILE A 426 -0.06 25.68 -15.99
C ILE A 426 0.07 24.39 -16.80
N LYS A 427 1.30 23.85 -16.88
CA LYS A 427 1.57 22.52 -17.40
C LYS A 427 1.72 21.54 -16.25
N ARG A 428 0.90 20.49 -16.24
CA ARG A 428 0.96 19.44 -15.24
C ARG A 428 1.71 18.22 -15.78
N ILE A 429 2.64 17.69 -14.97
CA ILE A 429 3.39 16.47 -15.24
C ILE A 429 3.09 15.49 -14.10
N GLY A 430 2.67 14.29 -14.45
CA GLY A 430 2.31 13.22 -13.54
C GLY A 430 1.88 11.98 -14.32
N VAL A 431 1.44 10.95 -13.61
CA VAL A 431 0.95 9.72 -14.24
C VAL A 431 -0.28 10.03 -15.08
N PRO A 432 -0.27 9.72 -16.40
CA PRO A 432 -1.40 10.00 -17.29
C PRO A 432 -2.63 9.15 -16.93
N ASP A 433 -3.80 9.54 -17.47
CA ASP A 433 -5.08 8.84 -17.27
C ASP A 433 -5.12 7.48 -17.99
N LYS A 434 -4.23 6.58 -17.55
CA LYS A 434 -4.15 5.18 -17.99
C LYS A 434 -3.46 4.33 -16.93
N PHE A 435 -3.76 3.04 -16.89
CA PHE A 435 -2.99 2.10 -16.08
C PHE A 435 -1.60 1.93 -16.67
N ILE A 436 -0.59 1.98 -15.80
CA ILE A 436 0.82 1.82 -16.16
C ILE A 436 1.23 0.39 -15.86
N GLU A 437 1.81 -0.29 -16.84
CA GLU A 437 2.30 -1.66 -16.71
C GLU A 437 3.52 -1.74 -15.77
N HIS A 438 4.02 -2.95 -15.53
CA HIS A 438 5.23 -3.18 -14.75
C HIS A 438 6.51 -2.82 -15.52
N GLY A 439 7.54 -2.44 -14.80
CA GLY A 439 8.86 -2.11 -15.34
C GLY A 439 9.77 -1.60 -14.21
N SER A 440 10.98 -1.15 -14.49
CA SER A 440 11.72 -0.38 -13.49
C SER A 440 11.10 1.01 -13.32
N VAL A 441 11.19 1.61 -12.14
CA VAL A 441 10.66 2.96 -11.89
C VAL A 441 11.18 3.97 -12.92
N GLN A 442 12.45 3.86 -13.31
CA GLN A 442 13.07 4.73 -14.33
C GLN A 442 12.40 4.58 -15.71
N GLN A 443 12.11 3.32 -16.13
CA GLN A 443 11.38 3.07 -17.39
C GLN A 443 9.98 3.64 -17.33
N LEU A 444 9.31 3.50 -16.18
CA LEU A 444 7.94 4.01 -16.01
C LEU A 444 7.89 5.53 -15.97
N TYR A 445 8.86 6.18 -15.34
CA TYR A 445 9.00 7.64 -15.39
C TYR A 445 9.23 8.12 -16.82
N HIS A 446 10.11 7.45 -17.58
CA HIS A 446 10.32 7.77 -18.99
C HIS A 446 9.03 7.61 -19.82
N LEU A 447 8.32 6.50 -19.62
CA LEU A 447 7.02 6.23 -20.30
C LEU A 447 5.96 7.31 -20.01
N CYS A 448 5.99 7.90 -18.81
CA CYS A 448 5.07 8.95 -18.39
C CYS A 448 5.58 10.38 -18.70
N GLY A 449 6.80 10.52 -19.23
CA GLY A 449 7.44 11.82 -19.44
C GLY A 449 7.77 12.56 -18.14
N MET A 450 7.98 11.79 -17.06
CA MET A 450 8.30 12.25 -15.72
C MET A 450 9.78 12.10 -15.38
N ASP A 451 10.58 11.60 -16.31
CA ASP A 451 12.03 11.52 -16.20
C ASP A 451 12.71 12.89 -16.44
N GLU A 452 14.00 12.96 -16.18
CA GLU A 452 14.79 14.19 -16.35
C GLU A 452 14.64 14.79 -17.75
N GLU A 453 14.65 13.95 -18.79
CA GLU A 453 14.51 14.37 -20.19
C GLU A 453 13.10 14.92 -20.48
N GLY A 454 12.05 14.27 -19.97
CA GLY A 454 10.67 14.74 -20.12
C GLY A 454 10.43 16.09 -19.44
N ILE A 455 10.98 16.26 -18.23
CA ILE A 455 10.89 17.51 -17.47
C ILE A 455 11.71 18.60 -18.14
N TYR A 456 12.94 18.31 -18.57
CA TYR A 456 13.79 19.24 -19.36
C TYR A 456 13.06 19.76 -20.60
N LYS A 457 12.46 18.85 -21.39
CA LYS A 457 11.67 19.25 -22.57
C LYS A 457 10.43 20.08 -22.19
N ALA A 458 9.85 19.85 -21.03
CA ALA A 458 8.72 20.65 -20.58
C ALA A 458 9.15 22.09 -20.22
N ILE A 459 10.31 22.26 -19.61
CA ILE A 459 10.88 23.57 -19.29
C ILE A 459 11.24 24.31 -20.57
N THR A 460 12.04 23.71 -21.43
CA THR A 460 12.58 24.37 -22.64
C THR A 460 11.54 24.62 -23.73
N LYS A 461 10.47 23.79 -23.84
CA LYS A 461 9.38 24.05 -24.78
C LYS A 461 8.50 25.24 -24.40
N ASN A 462 8.44 25.58 -23.11
CA ASN A 462 7.76 26.81 -22.67
C ASN A 462 8.55 28.06 -23.08
N GLU A 463 9.90 28.00 -23.09
CA GLU A 463 10.76 29.09 -23.60
C GLU A 463 10.44 29.44 -25.06
N LEU A 464 10.24 28.44 -25.93
CA LEU A 464 9.87 28.65 -27.34
C LEU A 464 8.51 29.35 -27.55
N ARG A 465 7.63 29.36 -26.55
CA ARG A 465 6.35 30.10 -26.56
C ARG A 465 6.47 31.50 -25.98
N MET A 466 7.49 31.77 -25.16
CA MET A 466 7.75 33.11 -24.59
C MET A 466 8.14 34.13 -25.66
N ASP A 467 8.81 33.67 -26.75
CA ASP A 467 9.23 34.50 -27.86
C ASP A 467 8.14 34.75 -28.92
N ALA A 468 6.96 34.12 -28.82
CA ALA A 468 5.86 34.40 -29.72
C ALA A 468 5.18 35.71 -29.31
N PRO A 469 5.12 36.76 -30.21
CA PRO A 469 4.42 37.99 -29.90
C PRO A 469 2.95 37.66 -29.63
N VAL A 470 2.41 38.28 -28.56
CA VAL A 470 0.98 38.23 -28.24
C VAL A 470 0.25 38.91 -29.39
N GLU A 471 -0.20 38.16 -30.39
CA GLU A 471 -1.20 38.66 -31.32
C GLU A 471 -2.43 39.03 -30.48
N SER A 472 -2.68 40.35 -30.45
CA SER A 472 -3.79 40.96 -29.76
C SER A 472 -5.11 40.41 -30.30
N CYS A 473 -5.71 39.51 -29.54
CA CYS A 473 -7.08 39.07 -29.76
C CYS A 473 -8.06 40.16 -29.23
N MET A 474 -7.87 41.41 -29.73
CA MET A 474 -8.81 42.53 -29.62
C MET A 474 -9.17 42.97 -31.01
N THR A 475 -10.06 42.27 -31.69
CA THR A 475 -10.99 42.85 -32.68
C THR A 475 -11.91 41.74 -33.20
N ALA A 476 -13.05 41.58 -32.60
CA ALA A 476 -14.28 41.13 -33.27
C ALA A 476 -15.48 41.26 -32.30
N HIS A 477 -15.86 42.49 -32.04
CA HIS A 477 -17.27 42.82 -31.81
C HIS A 477 -17.49 44.21 -32.33
N SER A 478 -17.89 44.27 -33.57
CA SER A 478 -18.70 45.37 -34.16
C SER A 478 -19.83 44.75 -35.00
#